data_a54b17569f42b3826b397d6baaba6d27
#
_entry.id   a54b17569f42b3826b397d6baaba6d27
#
_cell.length_a   1.000
_cell.length_b   1.000
_cell.length_c   1.000
_cell.angle_alpha   90.00
_cell.angle_beta   90.00
_cell.angle_gamma   90.00
#
_symmetry.space_group_name_H-M   'P 1'
#
loop_
_entity.id
_entity.type
_entity.pdbx_description
1 polymer ?
#
loop_
_entity_poly.entity_id
_entity_poly.type
_entity_poly.pdbx_seq_one_letter_code
_entity_poly.pdbx_strand_id
1 'polypeptide(L)'
;MIFLTQLIYVKEGHEAVFDQFEDIAIPAILKYNGRLLLRVRPTENSFVEYNIDKPYEIHLVEFANEQDFENFKQDEERRKFLHLKEQSIKSVLLIKGTMV
;
A
#
# COMPACT_ATOMS: atom_id res chain seq x y z
N MET A 1 14.99 -8.48 -7.40
CA MET A 1 13.58 -8.29 -7.04
C MET A 1 13.47 -7.76 -5.63
N ILE A 2 12.62 -6.78 -5.43
CA ILE A 2 12.39 -6.21 -4.11
C ILE A 2 10.97 -6.49 -3.64
N PHE A 3 10.80 -6.60 -2.33
CA PHE A 3 9.50 -6.82 -1.69
C PHE A 3 9.20 -5.65 -0.77
N LEU A 4 7.95 -5.21 -0.82
CA LEU A 4 7.45 -4.10 0.01
C LEU A 4 6.29 -4.61 0.84
N THR A 5 6.42 -4.50 2.15
CA THR A 5 5.33 -4.76 3.08
C THR A 5 4.84 -3.41 3.59
N GLN A 6 3.54 -3.15 3.44
CA GLN A 6 2.95 -1.90 3.88
C GLN A 6 1.88 -2.16 4.94
N LEU A 7 2.04 -1.55 6.10
CA LEU A 7 1.00 -1.47 7.10
C LEU A 7 0.35 -0.09 6.94
N ILE A 8 -0.91 -0.07 6.53
CA ILE A 8 -1.59 1.16 6.13
C ILE A 8 -2.60 1.56 7.18
N TYR A 9 -2.47 2.78 7.68
CA TYR A 9 -3.36 3.37 8.68
C TYR A 9 -4.25 4.40 8.01
N VAL A 10 -5.56 4.19 8.06
CA VAL A 10 -6.55 5.02 7.38
C VAL A 10 -7.26 5.90 8.40
N LYS A 11 -7.55 7.14 8.03
CA LYS A 11 -8.29 8.08 8.87
C LYS A 11 -9.72 7.58 9.05
N GLU A 12 -10.20 7.58 10.28
CA GLU A 12 -11.57 7.18 10.58
C GLU A 12 -12.58 7.98 9.75
N GLY A 13 -13.50 7.27 9.11
CA GLY A 13 -14.51 7.87 8.24
C GLY A 13 -14.05 8.10 6.80
N HIS A 14 -12.78 7.82 6.47
CA HIS A 14 -12.22 8.04 5.13
C HIS A 14 -11.89 6.74 4.40
N GLU A 15 -12.46 5.61 4.83
CA GLU A 15 -12.17 4.30 4.25
C GLU A 15 -12.62 4.22 2.79
N ALA A 16 -13.76 4.83 2.45
CA ALA A 16 -14.24 4.84 1.07
C ALA A 16 -13.32 5.64 0.15
N VAL A 17 -12.77 6.75 0.64
CA VAL A 17 -11.80 7.57 -0.12
C VAL A 17 -10.52 6.79 -0.34
N PHE A 18 -10.06 6.05 0.67
CA PHE A 18 -8.91 5.16 0.55
C PHE A 18 -9.14 4.12 -0.53
N ASP A 19 -10.31 3.47 -0.56
CA ASP A 19 -10.64 2.49 -1.59
C ASP A 19 -10.63 3.10 -2.98
N GLN A 20 -11.13 4.32 -3.15
CA GLN A 20 -11.07 5.03 -4.43
C GLN A 20 -9.63 5.23 -4.90
N PHE A 21 -8.73 5.61 -3.99
CA PHE A 21 -7.32 5.77 -4.31
C PHE A 21 -6.71 4.45 -4.74
N GLU A 22 -6.97 3.37 -3.98
CA GLU A 22 -6.39 2.06 -4.27
C GLU A 22 -6.92 1.47 -5.58
N ASP A 23 -8.15 1.78 -5.98
CA ASP A 23 -8.70 1.37 -7.27
C ASP A 23 -7.89 1.93 -8.46
N ILE A 24 -7.18 3.02 -8.24
CA ILE A 24 -6.30 3.64 -9.23
C ILE A 24 -4.86 3.17 -9.05
N ALA A 25 -4.36 3.16 -7.83
CA ALA A 25 -2.95 2.89 -7.54
C ALA A 25 -2.58 1.41 -7.76
N ILE A 26 -3.43 0.48 -7.36
CA ILE A 26 -3.13 -0.95 -7.48
C ILE A 26 -2.95 -1.39 -8.94
N PRO A 27 -3.87 -1.06 -9.88
CA PRO A 27 -3.65 -1.42 -11.27
C PRO A 27 -2.37 -0.85 -11.88
N ALA A 28 -1.90 0.31 -11.40
CA ALA A 28 -0.68 0.93 -11.89
C ALA A 28 0.58 0.10 -11.57
N ILE A 29 0.55 -0.72 -10.54
CA ILE A 29 1.69 -1.58 -10.15
C ILE A 29 2.15 -2.45 -11.33
N LEU A 30 1.20 -3.02 -12.08
CA LEU A 30 1.51 -3.90 -13.21
C LEU A 30 2.23 -3.19 -14.34
N LYS A 31 2.05 -1.88 -14.49
CA LYS A 31 2.72 -1.10 -15.53
C LYS A 31 4.23 -0.99 -15.31
N TYR A 32 4.69 -1.22 -14.10
CA TYR A 32 6.09 -1.01 -13.70
C TYR A 32 6.75 -2.30 -13.22
N ASN A 33 6.39 -3.42 -13.85
CA ASN A 33 6.95 -4.73 -13.53
C ASN A 33 6.77 -5.11 -12.05
N GLY A 34 5.65 -4.69 -11.49
CA GLY A 34 5.28 -5.00 -10.12
C GLY A 34 4.09 -5.94 -10.04
N ARG A 35 3.87 -6.50 -8.87
CA ARG A 35 2.72 -7.36 -8.62
C ARG A 35 2.29 -7.23 -7.17
N LEU A 36 0.98 -7.03 -6.96
CA LEU A 36 0.39 -7.12 -5.63
C LEU A 36 0.26 -8.60 -5.28
N LEU A 37 1.02 -9.04 -4.28
CA LEU A 37 1.04 -10.44 -3.85
C LEU A 37 -0.06 -10.75 -2.84
N LEU A 38 -0.36 -9.78 -1.98
CA LEU A 38 -1.31 -9.96 -0.89
C LEU A 38 -1.94 -8.62 -0.53
N ARG A 39 -3.25 -8.61 -0.34
CA ARG A 39 -3.98 -7.48 0.21
C ARG A 39 -4.93 -8.01 1.26
N VAL A 40 -4.77 -7.58 2.52
CA VAL A 40 -5.52 -8.10 3.65
C VAL A 40 -6.03 -6.95 4.51
N ARG A 41 -7.30 -7.06 4.94
CA ARG A 41 -7.87 -6.21 6.00
C ARG A 41 -8.03 -7.07 7.24
N PRO A 42 -7.13 -6.93 8.23
CA PRO A 42 -7.24 -7.74 9.43
C PRO A 42 -8.47 -7.34 10.25
N THR A 43 -9.03 -8.31 10.95
CA THR A 43 -10.08 -8.08 11.94
C THR A 43 -9.45 -7.97 13.31
N GLU A 44 -10.24 -7.59 14.32
CA GLU A 44 -9.76 -7.54 15.71
C GLU A 44 -9.12 -8.86 16.14
N ASN A 45 -9.69 -9.99 15.71
CA ASN A 45 -9.20 -11.32 16.08
C ASN A 45 -7.94 -11.76 15.32
N SER A 46 -7.51 -10.98 14.33
CA SER A 46 -6.30 -11.29 13.56
C SER A 46 -5.02 -10.96 14.33
N PHE A 47 -5.11 -10.12 15.35
CA PHE A 47 -3.95 -9.66 16.11
C PHE A 47 -3.77 -10.50 17.34
N VAL A 48 -2.82 -11.45 17.28
CA VAL A 48 -2.51 -12.34 18.41
C VAL A 48 -1.82 -11.57 19.53
N GLU A 49 -0.90 -10.71 19.15
CA GLU A 49 -0.16 -9.83 20.07
C GLU A 49 0.26 -8.59 19.32
N TYR A 50 0.13 -7.41 19.95
CA TYR A 50 0.51 -6.16 19.30
C TYR A 50 0.91 -5.11 20.33
N ASN A 51 1.89 -4.29 19.97
CA ASN A 51 2.39 -3.18 20.79
C ASN A 51 2.48 -1.89 19.98
N ILE A 52 1.81 -1.86 18.80
CA ILE A 52 1.66 -0.69 17.95
C ILE A 52 0.20 -0.56 17.59
N ASP A 53 -0.20 0.56 16.99
CA ASP A 53 -1.56 0.71 16.50
C ASP A 53 -1.85 -0.34 15.43
N LYS A 54 -3.08 -0.82 15.41
CA LYS A 54 -3.52 -1.82 14.43
C LYS A 54 -3.71 -1.17 13.07
N PRO A 55 -3.08 -1.70 12.00
CA PRO A 55 -3.29 -1.17 10.67
C PRO A 55 -4.69 -1.51 10.14
N TYR A 56 -5.21 -0.66 9.27
CA TYR A 56 -6.47 -0.91 8.57
C TYR A 56 -6.31 -1.97 7.49
N GLU A 57 -5.18 -1.92 6.77
CA GLU A 57 -4.93 -2.82 5.64
C GLU A 57 -3.43 -3.11 5.54
N ILE A 58 -3.11 -4.31 5.05
CA ILE A 58 -1.72 -4.75 4.86
C ILE A 58 -1.56 -5.17 3.40
N HIS A 59 -0.52 -4.65 2.74
CA HIS A 59 -0.15 -5.04 1.38
C HIS A 59 1.23 -5.67 1.37
N LEU A 60 1.38 -6.71 0.55
CA LEU A 60 2.67 -7.25 0.16
C LEU A 60 2.79 -7.10 -1.35
N VAL A 61 3.80 -6.38 -1.81
CA VAL A 61 4.00 -6.05 -3.22
C VAL A 61 5.43 -6.39 -3.61
N GLU A 62 5.62 -6.85 -4.85
CA GLU A 62 6.95 -7.01 -5.40
C GLU A 62 7.16 -6.12 -6.62
N PHE A 63 8.40 -5.70 -6.85
CA PHE A 63 8.83 -5.05 -8.08
C PHE A 63 10.10 -5.75 -8.56
N ALA A 64 10.34 -5.74 -9.86
CA ALA A 64 11.53 -6.38 -10.42
C ALA A 64 12.81 -5.76 -9.87
N ASN A 65 12.81 -4.45 -9.63
CA ASN A 65 13.95 -3.72 -9.07
C ASN A 65 13.51 -2.41 -8.42
N GLU A 66 14.48 -1.73 -7.81
CA GLU A 66 14.26 -0.45 -7.13
C GLU A 66 13.76 0.64 -8.09
N GLN A 67 14.30 0.69 -9.31
CA GLN A 67 13.94 1.70 -10.30
C GLN A 67 12.47 1.58 -10.72
N ASP A 68 11.98 0.35 -10.86
CA ASP A 68 10.57 0.12 -11.20
C ASP A 68 9.65 0.65 -10.09
N PHE A 69 10.02 0.46 -8.85
CA PHE A 69 9.27 1.01 -7.72
C PHE A 69 9.28 2.55 -7.75
N GLU A 70 10.44 3.16 -8.00
CA GLU A 70 10.54 4.61 -8.12
C GLU A 70 9.67 5.14 -9.26
N ASN A 71 9.67 4.46 -10.41
CA ASN A 71 8.84 4.82 -11.55
C ASN A 71 7.34 4.69 -11.23
N PHE A 72 6.96 3.65 -10.50
CA PHE A 72 5.59 3.49 -10.03
C PHE A 72 5.13 4.69 -9.21
N LYS A 73 5.97 5.18 -8.30
CA LYS A 73 5.64 6.34 -7.47
C LYS A 73 5.41 7.60 -8.30
N GLN A 74 5.96 7.66 -9.51
CA GLN A 74 5.84 8.79 -10.43
C GLN A 74 4.72 8.61 -11.46
N ASP A 75 3.95 7.51 -11.40
CA ASP A 75 2.87 7.24 -12.35
C ASP A 75 1.91 8.41 -12.44
N GLU A 76 1.59 8.85 -13.66
CA GLU A 76 0.75 10.03 -13.89
C GLU A 76 -0.67 9.87 -13.34
N GLU A 77 -1.30 8.72 -13.57
CA GLU A 77 -2.64 8.45 -13.06
C GLU A 77 -2.65 8.46 -11.53
N ARG A 78 -1.66 7.80 -10.93
CA ARG A 78 -1.52 7.77 -9.48
C ARG A 78 -1.33 9.19 -8.92
N ARG A 79 -0.52 10.01 -9.60
CA ARG A 79 -0.23 11.38 -9.16
C ARG A 79 -1.45 12.30 -9.25
N LYS A 80 -2.27 12.12 -10.27
CA LYS A 80 -3.51 12.92 -10.42
C LYS A 80 -4.45 12.74 -9.23
N PHE A 81 -4.39 11.60 -8.57
CA PHE A 81 -5.30 11.25 -7.47
C PHE A 81 -4.61 11.16 -6.11
N LEU A 82 -3.39 11.71 -5.97
CA LEU A 82 -2.69 11.75 -4.68
C LEU A 82 -3.46 12.48 -3.60
N HIS A 83 -4.32 13.43 -3.97
CA HIS A 83 -5.18 14.10 -3.00
C HIS A 83 -6.10 13.13 -2.25
N LEU A 84 -6.52 12.04 -2.90
CA LEU A 84 -7.32 10.99 -2.24
C LEU A 84 -6.49 10.25 -1.19
N LYS A 85 -5.20 10.00 -1.50
CA LYS A 85 -4.26 9.41 -0.54
C LYS A 85 -4.11 10.31 0.68
N GLU A 86 -3.85 11.59 0.45
CA GLU A 86 -3.65 12.56 1.53
C GLU A 86 -4.89 12.72 2.41
N GLN A 87 -6.08 12.65 1.81
CA GLN A 87 -7.34 12.74 2.54
C GLN A 87 -7.62 11.52 3.40
N SER A 88 -7.16 10.34 3.00
CA SER A 88 -7.57 9.07 3.60
C SER A 88 -6.51 8.37 4.41
N ILE A 89 -5.24 8.46 4.03
CA ILE A 89 -4.17 7.74 4.71
C ILE A 89 -3.58 8.61 5.82
N LYS A 90 -3.64 8.08 7.04
CA LYS A 90 -3.05 8.71 8.21
C LYS A 90 -1.54 8.51 8.24
N SER A 91 -1.09 7.28 8.00
CA SER A 91 0.33 6.92 7.96
C SER A 91 0.51 5.56 7.32
N VAL A 92 1.74 5.26 6.90
CA VAL A 92 2.12 3.95 6.37
C VAL A 92 3.44 3.54 7.00
N LEU A 93 3.50 2.31 7.49
CA LEU A 93 4.77 1.69 7.86
C LEU A 93 5.21 0.85 6.67
N LEU A 94 6.28 1.26 6.02
CA LEU A 94 6.81 0.60 4.84
C LEU A 94 8.08 -0.18 5.20
N ILE A 95 8.06 -1.47 4.90
CA ILE A 95 9.22 -2.34 5.08
C ILE A 95 9.66 -2.82 3.71
N LYS A 96 10.90 -2.52 3.34
CA LYS A 96 11.48 -2.90 2.05
C LYS A 96 12.61 -3.91 2.28
N GLY A 97 12.62 -4.95 1.47
CA GLY A 97 13.65 -5.97 1.60
C GLY A 97 13.73 -6.90 0.39
N THR A 98 14.51 -7.94 0.56
CA THR A 98 14.68 -8.98 -0.46
C THR A 98 14.30 -10.33 0.12
N MET A 99 13.97 -11.28 -0.75
CA MET A 99 13.70 -12.65 -0.32
C MET A 99 14.98 -13.29 0.20
N VAL A 100 14.89 -13.92 1.33
CA VAL A 100 16.02 -14.62 1.96
C VAL A 100 16.14 -16.05 1.41
#